data_0d0e19f104a07ad7b4ce9791b3a91825
#
_entry.id   0d0e19f104a07ad7b4ce9791b3a91825
#
_cell.length_a   1.000
_cell.length_b   1.000
_cell.length_c   1.000
_cell.angle_alpha   90.00
_cell.angle_beta   90.00
_cell.angle_gamma   90.00
#
_symmetry.space_group_name_H-M   'P 1'
#
loop_
_entity.id
_entity.type
_entity.pdbx_description
1 polymer ?
#
loop_
_entity_poly.entity_id
_entity_poly.type
_entity_poly.pdbx_seq_one_letter_code
_entity_poly.pdbx_strand_id
1 'polypeptide(L)'
;MKAVILAAGIASRLRPLTDTTPKCLLKVGERCLLQRAFDALLQNGFREFVIVTGYRQQQIVNFLEAHYPALEVTFIYNEKYASTNNIYSLWLTRPYVDKEDILLLDSDILFDPQIVAKLLGYGQADALALNHHTLGEEEIKVIADNDGKVLEISKTCSISRAIGESIGIEKMSAAYTGLLYTFDAADE
;
A
#
# COMPACT_ATOMS: atom_id res chain seq x y z
N MET A 1 -4.15 14.65 4.77
CA MET A 1 -3.44 13.37 4.50
C MET A 1 -4.35 12.49 3.67
N LYS A 2 -3.91 12.02 2.52
CA LYS A 2 -4.66 11.10 1.64
C LYS A 2 -4.24 9.65 1.90
N ALA A 3 -5.17 8.72 1.69
CA ALA A 3 -4.82 7.30 1.65
C ALA A 3 -4.53 6.89 0.20
N VAL A 4 -3.36 6.30 -0.03
CA VAL A 4 -2.94 5.77 -1.34
C VAL A 4 -2.95 4.25 -1.27
N ILE A 5 -3.67 3.58 -2.17
CA ILE A 5 -3.80 2.13 -2.16
C ILE A 5 -3.32 1.57 -3.51
N LEU A 6 -2.36 0.65 -3.46
CA LEU A 6 -1.83 -0.01 -4.66
C LEU A 6 -2.59 -1.32 -4.91
N ALA A 7 -3.43 -1.34 -5.95
CA ALA A 7 -4.33 -2.44 -6.27
C ALA A 7 -4.23 -2.90 -7.74
N ALA A 8 -3.06 -2.74 -8.37
CA ALA A 8 -2.89 -3.02 -9.79
C ALA A 8 -2.52 -4.49 -10.11
N GLY A 9 -2.00 -5.24 -9.14
CA GLY A 9 -1.37 -6.54 -9.34
C GLY A 9 -2.29 -7.68 -9.80
N ILE A 10 -1.76 -8.62 -10.58
CA ILE A 10 -2.47 -9.81 -11.10
C ILE A 10 -2.65 -10.88 -10.01
N ALA A 11 -1.72 -10.96 -9.04
CA ALA A 11 -1.70 -11.97 -7.99
C ALA A 11 -1.75 -13.42 -8.53
N SER A 12 -0.94 -13.75 -9.54
CA SER A 12 -0.92 -15.02 -10.24
C SER A 12 -0.69 -16.25 -9.35
N ARG A 13 0.02 -16.08 -8.22
CA ARG A 13 0.27 -17.14 -7.22
C ARG A 13 -1.00 -17.63 -6.52
N LEU A 14 -2.08 -16.88 -6.52
CA LEU A 14 -3.36 -17.22 -5.91
C LEU A 14 -4.38 -17.83 -6.90
N ARG A 15 -3.96 -18.13 -8.12
CA ARG A 15 -4.83 -18.83 -9.07
C ARG A 15 -5.24 -20.22 -8.54
N PRO A 16 -6.48 -20.66 -8.77
CA PRO A 16 -7.50 -20.07 -9.65
C PRO A 16 -8.37 -18.96 -9.00
N LEU A 17 -8.19 -18.64 -7.72
CA LEU A 17 -9.01 -17.63 -7.01
C LEU A 17 -8.99 -16.27 -7.67
N THR A 18 -7.85 -15.90 -8.24
CA THR A 18 -7.65 -14.60 -8.89
C THR A 18 -7.89 -14.61 -10.39
N ASP A 19 -8.32 -15.72 -10.97
CA ASP A 19 -8.65 -15.76 -12.41
C ASP A 19 -9.83 -14.86 -12.77
N THR A 20 -10.77 -14.69 -11.86
CA THR A 20 -11.99 -13.90 -12.07
C THR A 20 -12.17 -12.74 -11.11
N THR A 21 -11.37 -12.66 -10.04
CA THR A 21 -11.54 -11.67 -8.97
C THR A 21 -10.17 -11.07 -8.61
N PRO A 22 -10.00 -9.73 -8.55
CA PRO A 22 -8.76 -9.13 -8.09
C PRO A 22 -8.51 -9.49 -6.62
N LYS A 23 -7.24 -9.68 -6.24
CA LYS A 23 -6.84 -10.14 -4.90
C LYS A 23 -7.48 -9.33 -3.77
N CYS A 24 -7.53 -8.01 -3.91
CA CYS A 24 -8.10 -7.11 -2.91
C CYS A 24 -9.61 -7.32 -2.68
N LEU A 25 -10.32 -7.93 -3.62
CA LEU A 25 -11.75 -8.27 -3.49
C LEU A 25 -11.99 -9.71 -3.01
N LEU A 26 -10.95 -10.50 -2.77
CA LEU A 26 -11.09 -11.81 -2.13
C LEU A 26 -11.61 -11.64 -0.69
N LYS A 27 -12.58 -12.46 -0.33
CA LYS A 27 -13.23 -12.40 0.99
C LYS A 27 -12.41 -13.15 2.05
N VAL A 28 -12.34 -12.53 3.23
CA VAL A 28 -11.90 -13.15 4.47
C VAL A 28 -13.06 -13.06 5.45
N GLY A 29 -13.80 -14.15 5.62
CA GLY A 29 -15.12 -14.14 6.24
C GLY A 29 -16.14 -13.41 5.36
N GLU A 30 -16.93 -12.51 5.94
CA GLU A 30 -18.02 -11.80 5.25
C GLU A 30 -17.55 -10.60 4.38
N ARG A 31 -16.33 -10.11 4.59
CA ARG A 31 -15.81 -8.89 3.94
C ARG A 31 -14.56 -9.17 3.12
N CYS A 32 -14.40 -8.47 2.00
CA CYS A 32 -13.17 -8.54 1.22
C CYS A 32 -12.04 -7.71 1.88
N LEU A 33 -10.80 -7.95 1.45
CA LEU A 33 -9.61 -7.26 1.97
C LEU A 33 -9.72 -5.75 1.80
N LEU A 34 -10.11 -5.29 0.62
CA LEU A 34 -10.27 -3.86 0.32
C LEU A 34 -11.33 -3.20 1.20
N GLN A 35 -12.46 -3.89 1.45
CA GLN A 35 -13.50 -3.38 2.36
C GLN A 35 -12.96 -3.20 3.77
N ARG A 36 -12.20 -4.15 4.28
CA ARG A 36 -11.59 -4.06 5.62
C ARG A 36 -10.59 -2.92 5.72
N ALA A 37 -9.77 -2.73 4.67
CA ALA A 37 -8.84 -1.60 4.61
C ALA A 37 -9.59 -0.26 4.60
N PHE A 38 -10.64 -0.11 3.79
CA PHE A 38 -11.47 1.10 3.77
C PHE A 38 -12.13 1.37 5.12
N ASP A 39 -12.76 0.36 5.73
CA ASP A 39 -13.39 0.50 7.04
C ASP A 39 -12.36 0.96 8.10
N ALA A 40 -11.15 0.40 8.10
CA ALA A 40 -10.07 0.79 9.00
C ALA A 40 -9.60 2.23 8.77
N LEU A 41 -9.46 2.64 7.52
CA LEU A 41 -9.06 4.00 7.15
C LEU A 41 -10.14 5.03 7.54
N LEU A 42 -11.42 4.72 7.28
CA LEU A 42 -12.54 5.57 7.65
C LEU A 42 -12.67 5.76 9.16
N GLN A 43 -12.44 4.70 9.96
CA GLN A 43 -12.38 4.76 11.42
C GLN A 43 -11.26 5.69 11.91
N ASN A 44 -10.16 5.79 11.15
CA ASN A 44 -9.02 6.67 11.44
C ASN A 44 -9.12 8.06 10.77
N GLY A 45 -10.30 8.43 10.25
CA GLY A 45 -10.60 9.77 9.78
C GLY A 45 -10.24 10.08 8.33
N PHE A 46 -9.75 9.09 7.54
CA PHE A 46 -9.50 9.30 6.11
C PHE A 46 -10.80 9.52 5.34
N ARG A 47 -10.78 10.43 4.36
CA ARG A 47 -11.93 10.73 3.48
C ARG A 47 -11.54 10.85 2.01
N GLU A 48 -10.27 11.09 1.72
CA GLU A 48 -9.70 11.23 0.38
C GLU A 48 -8.84 10.02 0.06
N PHE A 49 -9.10 9.39 -1.08
CA PHE A 49 -8.46 8.15 -1.49
C PHE A 49 -7.92 8.25 -2.91
N VAL A 50 -6.70 7.77 -3.11
CA VAL A 50 -6.08 7.59 -4.41
C VAL A 50 -5.80 6.09 -4.57
N ILE A 51 -6.36 5.46 -5.60
CA ILE A 51 -6.24 4.02 -5.81
C ILE A 51 -5.65 3.75 -7.17
N VAL A 52 -4.49 3.09 -7.18
CA VAL A 52 -3.89 2.62 -8.42
C VAL A 52 -4.43 1.24 -8.74
N THR A 53 -5.14 1.14 -9.85
CA THR A 53 -5.77 -0.08 -10.36
C THR A 53 -5.05 -0.62 -11.59
N GLY A 54 -5.29 -1.86 -11.94
CA GLY A 54 -4.75 -2.51 -13.13
C GLY A 54 -5.58 -3.72 -13.49
N TYR A 55 -5.15 -4.91 -13.05
CA TYR A 55 -5.89 -6.14 -13.30
C TYR A 55 -7.33 -6.04 -12.78
N ARG A 56 -8.29 -6.26 -13.69
CA ARG A 56 -9.75 -6.21 -13.43
C ARG A 56 -10.23 -4.93 -12.75
N GLN A 57 -9.66 -3.80 -13.14
CA GLN A 57 -9.99 -2.46 -12.62
C GLN A 57 -11.49 -2.24 -12.39
N GLN A 58 -12.33 -2.58 -13.37
CA GLN A 58 -13.77 -2.27 -13.30
C GLN A 58 -14.46 -2.92 -12.10
N GLN A 59 -14.00 -4.09 -11.65
CA GLN A 59 -14.56 -4.73 -10.46
C GLN A 59 -14.24 -3.95 -9.19
N ILE A 60 -13.03 -3.37 -9.10
CA ILE A 60 -12.62 -2.53 -7.97
C ILE A 60 -13.44 -1.24 -7.95
N VAL A 61 -13.55 -0.57 -9.10
CA VAL A 61 -14.32 0.67 -9.25
C VAL A 61 -15.78 0.43 -8.85
N ASN A 62 -16.46 -0.55 -9.48
CA ASN A 62 -17.84 -0.87 -9.20
C ASN A 62 -18.07 -1.22 -7.73
N PHE A 63 -17.14 -1.95 -7.11
CA PHE A 63 -17.24 -2.30 -5.70
C PHE A 63 -17.22 -1.06 -4.81
N LEU A 64 -16.29 -0.14 -5.04
CA LEU A 64 -16.13 1.05 -4.22
C LEU A 64 -17.26 2.05 -4.42
N GLU A 65 -17.72 2.27 -5.65
CA GLU A 65 -18.86 3.12 -5.95
C GLU A 65 -20.15 2.59 -5.29
N ALA A 66 -20.32 1.26 -5.26
CA ALA A 66 -21.50 0.65 -4.65
C ALA A 66 -21.49 0.69 -3.11
N HIS A 67 -20.32 0.55 -2.47
CA HIS A 67 -20.22 0.43 -1.01
C HIS A 67 -19.88 1.75 -0.32
N TYR A 68 -19.24 2.67 -1.04
CA TYR A 68 -18.75 3.95 -0.50
C TYR A 68 -19.07 5.14 -1.40
N PRO A 69 -20.33 5.34 -1.83
CA PRO A 69 -20.71 6.35 -2.83
C PRO A 69 -20.49 7.80 -2.39
N ALA A 70 -20.30 8.03 -1.08
CA ALA A 70 -20.08 9.36 -0.52
C ALA A 70 -18.59 9.72 -0.37
N LEU A 71 -17.67 8.82 -0.75
CA LEU A 71 -16.24 9.08 -0.63
C LEU A 71 -15.66 9.67 -1.91
N GLU A 72 -14.69 10.57 -1.74
CA GLU A 72 -13.88 11.07 -2.83
C GLU A 72 -12.75 10.05 -3.13
N VAL A 73 -12.91 9.30 -4.23
CA VAL A 73 -11.97 8.29 -4.68
C VAL A 73 -11.43 8.64 -6.05
N THR A 74 -10.12 8.88 -6.14
CA THR A 74 -9.41 9.04 -7.41
C THR A 74 -8.88 7.69 -7.88
N PHE A 75 -9.30 7.23 -9.04
CA PHE A 75 -8.79 6.00 -9.66
C PHE A 75 -7.73 6.32 -10.71
N ILE A 76 -6.59 5.65 -10.60
CA ILE A 76 -5.48 5.75 -11.57
C ILE A 76 -5.28 4.37 -12.19
N TYR A 77 -5.34 4.29 -13.50
CA TYR A 77 -5.12 3.03 -14.20
C TYR A 77 -3.65 2.86 -14.58
N ASN A 78 -3.02 1.82 -14.06
CA ASN A 78 -1.70 1.40 -14.52
C ASN A 78 -1.84 0.49 -15.74
N GLU A 79 -1.69 1.03 -16.94
CA GLU A 79 -1.77 0.26 -18.19
C GLU A 79 -0.69 -0.83 -18.29
N LYS A 80 0.43 -0.64 -17.60
CA LYS A 80 1.58 -1.55 -17.58
C LYS A 80 1.57 -2.50 -16.38
N TYR A 81 0.42 -2.71 -15.72
CA TYR A 81 0.32 -3.50 -14.48
C TYR A 81 0.89 -4.92 -14.59
N ALA A 82 0.93 -5.50 -15.80
CA ALA A 82 1.43 -6.85 -16.02
C ALA A 82 2.97 -6.93 -16.09
N SER A 83 3.65 -5.81 -16.29
CA SER A 83 5.10 -5.74 -16.51
C SER A 83 5.83 -4.80 -15.56
N THR A 84 5.12 -4.10 -14.67
CA THR A 84 5.69 -3.15 -13.72
C THR A 84 5.45 -3.59 -12.27
N ASN A 85 6.19 -2.99 -11.35
CA ASN A 85 6.10 -3.25 -9.91
C ASN A 85 5.32 -2.15 -9.16
N ASN A 86 5.28 -2.25 -7.82
CA ASN A 86 4.60 -1.29 -6.95
C ASN A 86 5.19 0.13 -7.04
N ILE A 87 6.50 0.26 -7.31
CA ILE A 87 7.15 1.59 -7.42
C ILE A 87 6.58 2.35 -8.61
N TYR A 88 6.40 1.71 -9.76
CA TYR A 88 5.77 2.35 -10.91
C TYR A 88 4.31 2.74 -10.63
N SER A 89 3.56 1.88 -9.94
CA SER A 89 2.19 2.21 -9.52
C SER A 89 2.17 3.43 -8.59
N LEU A 90 3.09 3.50 -7.64
CA LEU A 90 3.24 4.66 -6.76
C LEU A 90 3.64 5.92 -7.55
N TRP A 91 4.57 5.80 -8.50
CA TRP A 91 4.97 6.91 -9.36
C TRP A 91 3.79 7.53 -10.13
N LEU A 92 2.84 6.72 -10.61
CA LEU A 92 1.64 7.21 -11.29
C LEU A 92 0.75 8.10 -10.40
N THR A 93 0.89 8.02 -9.08
CA THR A 93 0.12 8.86 -8.15
C THR A 93 0.64 10.29 -8.04
N ARG A 94 1.83 10.58 -8.57
CA ARG A 94 2.51 11.88 -8.47
C ARG A 94 1.60 13.09 -8.68
N PRO A 95 0.77 13.19 -9.74
CA PRO A 95 -0.06 14.36 -9.99
C PRO A 95 -1.08 14.66 -8.88
N TYR A 96 -1.34 13.67 -8.00
CA TYR A 96 -2.39 13.72 -6.98
C TYR A 96 -1.86 13.85 -5.56
N VAL A 97 -0.55 13.51 -5.34
CA VAL A 97 0.02 13.42 -3.99
C VAL A 97 1.42 14.05 -3.86
N ASP A 98 1.94 14.72 -4.90
CA ASP A 98 3.24 15.40 -4.82
C ASP A 98 3.22 16.46 -3.71
N LYS A 99 4.18 16.37 -2.80
CA LYS A 99 4.30 17.24 -1.61
C LYS A 99 3.08 17.21 -0.69
N GLU A 100 2.40 16.08 -0.62
CA GLU A 100 1.31 15.85 0.34
C GLU A 100 1.67 14.74 1.34
N ASP A 101 1.15 14.86 2.55
CA ASP A 101 1.20 13.75 3.50
C ASP A 101 0.28 12.64 3.04
N ILE A 102 0.80 11.40 2.98
CA ILE A 102 0.03 10.23 2.58
C ILE A 102 0.20 9.09 3.58
N LEU A 103 -0.80 8.22 3.59
CA LEU A 103 -0.69 6.86 4.11
C LEU A 103 -0.77 5.91 2.90
N LEU A 104 0.34 5.25 2.60
CA LEU A 104 0.44 4.25 1.54
C LEU A 104 0.07 2.87 2.08
N LEU A 105 -0.73 2.12 1.34
CA LEU A 105 -1.13 0.75 1.68
C LEU A 105 -1.06 -0.18 0.48
N ASP A 106 -0.59 -1.40 0.71
CA ASP A 106 -0.88 -2.51 -0.17
C ASP A 106 -2.36 -2.92 -0.04
N SER A 107 -3.00 -3.29 -1.13
CA SER A 107 -4.44 -3.57 -1.17
C SER A 107 -4.84 -4.96 -0.69
N ASP A 108 -3.89 -5.81 -0.40
CA ASP A 108 -4.05 -7.25 -0.18
C ASP A 108 -3.67 -7.70 1.24
N ILE A 109 -3.59 -6.76 2.14
CA ILE A 109 -3.24 -6.97 3.55
C ILE A 109 -4.49 -7.04 4.45
N LEU A 110 -4.37 -7.84 5.49
CA LEU A 110 -5.35 -7.91 6.59
C LEU A 110 -4.66 -7.41 7.87
N PHE A 111 -5.17 -6.34 8.44
CA PHE A 111 -4.55 -5.70 9.59
C PHE A 111 -5.58 -5.18 10.61
N ASP A 112 -5.14 -4.98 11.85
CA ASP A 112 -5.94 -4.33 12.88
C ASP A 112 -6.00 -2.81 12.64
N PRO A 113 -7.18 -2.17 12.64
CA PRO A 113 -7.32 -0.72 12.48
C PRO A 113 -6.46 0.11 13.43
N GLN A 114 -6.12 -0.42 14.61
CA GLN A 114 -5.22 0.24 15.56
C GLN A 114 -3.80 0.45 15.04
N ILE A 115 -3.36 -0.32 14.04
CA ILE A 115 -2.05 -0.11 13.40
C ILE A 115 -2.00 1.26 12.74
N VAL A 116 -3.06 1.64 12.04
CA VAL A 116 -3.18 2.98 11.42
C VAL A 116 -3.15 4.07 12.51
N ALA A 117 -3.95 3.91 13.58
CA ALA A 117 -3.96 4.87 14.68
C ALA A 117 -2.57 5.04 15.32
N LYS A 118 -1.86 3.93 15.58
CA LYS A 118 -0.49 3.97 16.12
C LYS A 118 0.48 4.65 15.19
N LEU A 119 0.42 4.36 13.89
CA LEU A 119 1.30 4.95 12.89
C LEU A 119 1.06 6.45 12.74
N LEU A 120 -0.20 6.90 12.75
CA LEU A 120 -0.55 8.31 12.72
C LEU A 120 -0.11 9.05 14.00
N GLY A 121 -0.24 8.41 15.17
CA GLY A 121 0.22 8.96 16.44
C GLY A 121 1.72 8.85 16.68
N TYR A 122 2.46 8.17 15.85
CA TYR A 122 3.92 8.04 15.96
C TYR A 122 4.60 9.38 15.66
N GLY A 123 5.51 9.81 16.56
CA GLY A 123 6.07 11.16 16.55
C GLY A 123 6.96 11.52 15.36
N GLN A 124 7.40 10.55 14.56
CA GLN A 124 8.18 10.81 13.34
C GLN A 124 7.24 11.15 12.17
N ALA A 125 7.71 12.01 11.26
CA ALA A 125 6.95 12.42 10.09
C ALA A 125 6.76 11.25 9.11
N ASP A 126 7.81 10.44 8.93
CA ASP A 126 7.84 9.27 8.07
C ASP A 126 7.99 8.02 8.94
N ALA A 127 7.22 6.99 8.68
CA ALA A 127 7.26 5.74 9.42
C ALA A 127 6.59 4.60 8.65
N LEU A 128 7.04 3.38 8.89
CA LEU A 128 6.40 2.18 8.34
C LEU A 128 6.03 1.19 9.44
N ALA A 129 4.99 0.41 9.21
CA ALA A 129 4.58 -0.63 10.12
C ALA A 129 5.36 -1.92 9.87
N LEU A 130 5.88 -2.51 10.93
CA LEU A 130 6.66 -3.75 10.90
C LEU A 130 5.94 -4.88 11.64
N ASN A 131 6.14 -6.11 11.14
CA ASN A 131 5.84 -7.34 11.84
C ASN A 131 7.14 -8.02 12.29
N HIS A 132 7.19 -8.43 13.56
CA HIS A 132 8.32 -9.15 14.14
C HIS A 132 7.98 -10.63 14.24
N HIS A 133 8.58 -11.43 13.39
CA HIS A 133 8.47 -12.90 13.39
C HIS A 133 9.74 -13.51 12.80
N THR A 134 9.81 -14.83 12.69
CA THR A 134 10.92 -15.52 12.01
C THR A 134 10.84 -15.23 10.52
N LEU A 135 11.83 -14.53 9.98
CA LEU A 135 11.87 -14.11 8.58
C LEU A 135 12.39 -15.24 7.68
N GLY A 136 11.82 -15.36 6.50
CA GLY A 136 12.25 -16.22 5.41
C GLY A 136 12.83 -15.42 4.22
N GLU A 137 12.79 -16.02 3.03
CA GLU A 137 13.32 -15.39 1.81
C GLU A 137 12.28 -14.49 1.11
N GLU A 138 10.99 -14.80 1.27
CA GLU A 138 9.90 -14.13 0.53
C GLU A 138 9.45 -12.80 1.13
N GLU A 139 9.74 -12.56 2.41
CA GLU A 139 9.33 -11.36 3.13
C GLU A 139 10.10 -10.11 2.67
N ILE A 140 9.44 -8.98 2.70
CA ILE A 140 10.08 -7.67 2.49
C ILE A 140 10.74 -7.23 3.79
N LYS A 141 12.02 -7.54 3.89
CA LYS A 141 12.83 -7.28 5.08
C LYS A 141 13.22 -5.82 5.20
N VAL A 142 13.26 -5.33 6.43
CA VAL A 142 13.67 -3.97 6.75
C VAL A 142 14.93 -4.00 7.62
N ILE A 143 15.94 -3.24 7.23
CA ILE A 143 17.14 -2.97 8.02
C ILE A 143 17.07 -1.53 8.48
N ALA A 144 17.29 -1.29 9.76
CA ALA A 144 17.38 0.04 10.35
C ALA A 144 18.66 0.19 11.19
N ASP A 145 19.04 1.44 11.46
CA ASP A 145 20.09 1.76 12.42
C ASP A 145 19.57 1.72 13.87
N ASN A 146 20.45 2.05 14.81
CA ASN A 146 20.14 2.01 16.25
C ASN A 146 19.10 3.07 16.67
N ASP A 147 18.88 4.11 15.86
CA ASP A 147 17.91 5.17 16.09
C ASP A 147 16.55 4.85 15.42
N GLY A 148 16.45 3.69 14.76
CA GLY A 148 15.26 3.23 14.05
C GLY A 148 15.10 3.83 12.66
N LYS A 149 16.10 4.54 12.12
CA LYS A 149 16.09 5.04 10.76
C LYS A 149 16.27 3.89 9.78
N VAL A 150 15.34 3.75 8.86
CA VAL A 150 15.37 2.72 7.82
C VAL A 150 16.55 2.99 6.88
N LEU A 151 17.38 1.96 6.68
CA LEU A 151 18.54 1.96 5.81
C LEU A 151 18.28 1.20 4.51
N GLU A 152 17.50 0.10 4.60
CA GLU A 152 17.23 -0.76 3.45
C GLU A 152 15.89 -1.47 3.61
N ILE A 153 15.13 -1.57 2.52
CA ILE A 153 13.87 -2.33 2.43
C ILE A 153 13.94 -3.18 1.17
N SER A 154 14.01 -4.50 1.31
CA SER A 154 14.05 -5.41 0.15
C SER A 154 13.80 -6.85 0.55
N LYS A 155 13.38 -7.68 -0.41
CA LYS A 155 13.39 -9.15 -0.26
C LYS A 155 14.81 -9.72 -0.14
N THR A 156 15.79 -9.05 -0.73
CA THR A 156 17.17 -9.48 -0.79
C THR A 156 18.01 -9.04 0.42
N CYS A 157 17.46 -8.26 1.34
CA CYS A 157 18.13 -7.89 2.58
C CYS A 157 18.57 -9.11 3.39
N SER A 158 19.71 -9.01 4.07
CA SER A 158 20.18 -10.04 4.98
C SER A 158 19.20 -10.27 6.13
N ILE A 159 18.73 -11.50 6.29
CA ILE A 159 17.82 -11.90 7.37
C ILE A 159 18.44 -11.59 8.75
N SER A 160 19.76 -11.84 8.91
CA SER A 160 20.46 -11.62 10.19
C SER A 160 20.58 -10.15 10.60
N ARG A 161 20.39 -9.21 9.67
CA ARG A 161 20.42 -7.76 9.91
C ARG A 161 19.03 -7.15 9.98
N ALA A 162 18.02 -7.87 9.52
CA ALA A 162 16.67 -7.35 9.44
C ALA A 162 16.05 -7.23 10.83
N ILE A 163 15.35 -6.12 11.05
CA ILE A 163 14.60 -5.85 12.28
C ILE A 163 13.15 -6.33 12.21
N GLY A 164 12.66 -6.71 11.04
CA GLY A 164 11.30 -7.20 10.81
C GLY A 164 10.91 -7.18 9.34
N GLU A 165 9.66 -7.51 9.08
CA GLU A 165 9.02 -7.46 7.76
C GLU A 165 8.17 -6.20 7.63
N SER A 166 8.27 -5.48 6.50
CA SER A 166 7.28 -4.46 6.15
C SER A 166 5.93 -5.10 5.84
N ILE A 167 4.87 -4.63 6.50
CA ILE A 167 3.52 -5.13 6.27
C ILE A 167 2.75 -4.36 5.20
N GLY A 168 3.42 -3.46 4.46
CA GLY A 168 2.79 -2.68 3.39
C GLY A 168 1.86 -1.57 3.90
N ILE A 169 2.20 -0.93 5.03
CA ILE A 169 1.53 0.28 5.54
C ILE A 169 2.61 1.29 5.93
N GLU A 170 2.63 2.44 5.25
CA GLU A 170 3.68 3.44 5.38
C GLU A 170 3.09 4.85 5.46
N LYS A 171 3.50 5.59 6.49
CA LYS A 171 3.21 7.03 6.61
C LYS A 171 4.34 7.81 5.97
N MET A 172 4.03 8.65 5.00
CA MET A 172 4.99 9.47 4.27
C MET A 172 4.60 10.94 4.34
N SER A 173 5.53 11.78 4.76
CA SER A 173 5.33 13.22 4.82
C SER A 173 5.38 13.88 3.44
N ALA A 174 4.88 15.12 3.35
CA ALA A 174 4.99 15.97 2.17
C ALA A 174 6.45 16.17 1.72
N ALA A 175 7.39 16.22 2.66
CA ALA A 175 8.81 16.30 2.35
C ALA A 175 9.31 15.01 1.67
N TYR A 176 8.90 13.85 2.17
CA TYR A 176 9.30 12.56 1.61
C TYR A 176 8.66 12.32 0.25
N THR A 177 7.36 12.58 0.08
CA THR A 177 6.68 12.43 -1.21
C THR A 177 7.28 13.36 -2.27
N GLY A 178 7.67 14.59 -1.91
CA GLY A 178 8.38 15.49 -2.81
C GLY A 178 9.74 14.94 -3.28
N LEU A 179 10.45 14.18 -2.44
CA LEU A 179 11.71 13.51 -2.82
C LEU A 179 11.47 12.25 -3.65
N LEU A 180 10.46 11.45 -3.29
CA LEU A 180 10.14 10.20 -3.96
C LEU A 180 9.96 10.35 -5.47
N TYR A 181 9.42 11.49 -5.91
CA TYR A 181 9.14 11.78 -7.30
C TYR A 181 10.23 12.59 -8.02
N THR A 182 11.39 12.83 -7.40
CA THR A 182 12.53 13.49 -8.05
C THR A 182 13.34 12.52 -8.92
N PHE A 183 13.21 11.22 -8.68
CA PHE A 183 13.84 10.18 -9.51
C PHE A 183 12.92 9.82 -10.68
N ASP A 184 13.48 9.79 -11.87
CA ASP A 184 12.73 9.37 -13.06
C ASP A 184 12.57 7.84 -13.02
N ALA A 185 11.37 7.37 -12.72
CA ALA A 185 11.05 5.93 -12.69
C ALA A 185 11.04 5.30 -14.12
N ALA A 186 11.45 6.05 -15.13
CA ALA A 186 11.54 5.61 -16.51
C ALA A 186 12.84 4.85 -16.82
N ASP A 187 13.82 4.83 -15.89
CA ASP A 187 15.16 4.26 -16.12
C ASP A 187 15.32 2.83 -15.52
N GLU A 188 14.23 2.13 -15.12
CA GLU A 188 14.27 0.72 -14.68
C GLU A 188 13.45 -0.20 -15.59
#